data_105ffd305cd0fc6d3e65ff395a994eba
#
_entry.id   105ffd305cd0fc6d3e65ff395a994eba
#
_cell.length_a   1.000
_cell.length_b   1.000
_cell.length_c   1.000
_cell.angle_alpha   90.00
_cell.angle_beta   90.00
_cell.angle_gamma   90.00
#
_symmetry.space_group_name_H-M   'P 1'
#
loop_
_entity.id
_entity.type
_entity.pdbx_description
1 polymer ?
#
loop_
_entity_poly.entity_id
_entity_poly.type
_entity_poly.pdbx_seq_one_letter_code
_entity_poly.pdbx_strand_id
1 'polypeptide(L)'
;MKSNPDIHILDTFNIFILLRDKSVSGFMLEQETGVSRSTVLKVRSDKEQFSTLMIDTLLRLQKWMLSESGKLYFSTNANIYNLQALEEVREGDIDLYKQIDLNKVSAFIKNPFVKTNLLYKGAGFSPMERSLFRRGKKSIYTMTLKKVAKIQKLMNQVEEMGLESTMEFYK
;
A
#
# COMPACT_ATOMS: atom_id res chain seq x y z
N MET A 1 -15.36 -10.66 8.20
CA MET A 1 -13.95 -11.03 8.40
C MET A 1 -13.38 -10.13 9.49
N LYS A 2 -12.95 -10.68 10.61
CA LYS A 2 -12.25 -9.91 11.65
C LYS A 2 -10.89 -9.54 11.09
N SER A 3 -10.68 -8.25 10.81
CA SER A 3 -9.35 -7.71 10.51
C SER A 3 -8.44 -8.02 11.69
N ASN A 4 -7.33 -8.70 11.45
CA ASN A 4 -6.32 -8.91 12.47
C ASN A 4 -5.80 -7.51 12.90
N PRO A 5 -5.96 -7.07 14.16
CA PRO A 5 -5.69 -5.71 14.57
C PRO A 5 -4.20 -5.33 14.54
N ASP A 6 -3.31 -6.29 14.31
CA ASP A 6 -1.88 -6.09 14.53
C ASP A 6 -1.06 -5.72 13.28
N ILE A 7 -1.63 -5.80 12.06
CA ILE A 7 -0.91 -5.39 10.85
C ILE A 7 -1.34 -3.97 10.46
N HIS A 8 -0.69 -2.97 11.03
CA HIS A 8 -0.92 -1.56 10.68
C HIS A 8 0.18 -0.98 9.77
N ILE A 9 1.32 -1.65 9.68
CA ILE A 9 2.41 -1.28 8.77
C ILE A 9 2.37 -2.18 7.55
N LEU A 10 2.11 -1.58 6.39
CA LEU A 10 2.10 -2.26 5.10
C LEU A 10 3.49 -2.24 4.50
N ASP A 11 4.08 -3.43 4.33
CA ASP A 11 5.38 -3.61 3.68
C ASP A 11 5.20 -3.77 2.16
N THR A 12 5.05 -2.64 1.49
CA THR A 12 4.80 -2.60 0.05
C THR A 12 5.96 -3.16 -0.77
N PHE A 13 7.18 -3.02 -0.28
CA PHE A 13 8.38 -3.50 -0.96
C PHE A 13 8.38 -5.04 -1.09
N ASN A 14 8.23 -5.74 0.03
CA ASN A 14 8.24 -7.20 0.01
C ASN A 14 7.02 -7.78 -0.71
N ILE A 15 5.85 -7.13 -0.62
CA ILE A 15 4.66 -7.54 -1.38
C ILE A 15 4.89 -7.38 -2.89
N PHE A 16 5.54 -6.29 -3.32
CA PHE A 16 5.85 -6.08 -4.73
C PHE A 16 6.78 -7.18 -5.26
N ILE A 17 7.86 -7.48 -4.52
CA ILE A 17 8.79 -8.56 -4.89
C ILE A 17 8.05 -9.90 -5.00
N LEU A 18 7.22 -10.24 -4.02
CA LEU A 18 6.40 -11.46 -4.04
C LEU A 18 5.56 -11.56 -5.32
N LEU A 19 4.86 -10.49 -5.68
CA LEU A 19 3.99 -10.48 -6.86
C LEU A 19 4.78 -10.55 -8.17
N ARG A 20 5.95 -9.94 -8.23
CA ARG A 20 6.82 -9.95 -9.43
C ARG A 20 7.60 -11.25 -9.59
N ASP A 21 7.79 -12.00 -8.53
CA ASP A 21 8.51 -13.27 -8.59
C ASP A 21 7.72 -14.33 -9.38
N LYS A 22 8.23 -14.65 -10.56
CA LYS A 22 7.60 -15.64 -11.46
C LYS A 22 7.74 -17.08 -10.96
N SER A 23 8.67 -17.37 -10.04
CA SER A 23 8.83 -18.68 -9.42
C SER A 23 7.69 -18.98 -8.45
N VAL A 24 7.04 -17.95 -7.90
CA VAL A 24 5.87 -18.09 -7.03
C VAL A 24 4.64 -18.35 -7.88
N SER A 25 3.98 -19.49 -7.69
CA SER A 25 2.78 -19.85 -8.46
C SER A 25 1.63 -18.87 -8.18
N GLY A 26 1.08 -18.24 -9.23
CA GLY A 26 -0.12 -17.40 -9.10
C GLY A 26 -1.35 -18.17 -8.64
N PHE A 27 -1.42 -19.48 -8.97
CA PHE A 27 -2.48 -20.37 -8.46
C PHE A 27 -2.34 -20.60 -6.95
N MET A 28 -1.12 -20.84 -6.46
CA MET A 28 -0.87 -21.01 -5.04
C MET A 28 -1.22 -19.73 -4.27
N LEU A 29 -0.83 -18.55 -4.76
CA LEU A 29 -1.20 -17.28 -4.14
C LEU A 29 -2.72 -17.09 -4.07
N GLU A 30 -3.45 -17.48 -5.12
CA GLU A 30 -4.92 -17.42 -5.13
C GLU A 30 -5.53 -18.32 -4.05
N GLN A 31 -5.05 -19.54 -3.92
CA GLN A 31 -5.53 -20.49 -2.90
C GLN A 31 -5.24 -20.01 -1.47
N GLU A 32 -4.04 -19.52 -1.22
CA GLU A 32 -3.57 -19.14 0.12
C GLU A 32 -4.10 -17.76 0.56
N THR A 33 -4.25 -16.82 -0.37
CA THR A 33 -4.56 -15.41 -0.05
C THR A 33 -5.94 -14.95 -0.53
N GLY A 34 -6.57 -15.68 -1.43
CA GLY A 34 -7.79 -15.27 -2.12
C GLY A 34 -7.56 -14.11 -3.11
N VAL A 35 -6.31 -13.78 -3.43
CA VAL A 35 -5.98 -12.78 -4.46
C VAL A 35 -5.99 -13.47 -5.82
N SER A 36 -6.86 -13.03 -6.72
CA SER A 36 -7.07 -13.73 -8.00
C SER A 36 -5.78 -13.82 -8.81
N ARG A 37 -5.59 -14.96 -9.48
CA ARG A 37 -4.48 -15.19 -10.40
C ARG A 37 -4.37 -14.10 -11.48
N SER A 38 -5.51 -13.58 -11.95
CA SER A 38 -5.52 -12.50 -12.93
C SER A 38 -4.90 -11.21 -12.38
N THR A 39 -5.11 -10.90 -11.09
CA THR A 39 -4.45 -9.76 -10.41
C THR A 39 -2.94 -9.95 -10.36
N VAL A 40 -2.47 -11.14 -9.99
CA VAL A 40 -1.03 -11.46 -9.98
C VAL A 40 -0.42 -11.31 -11.37
N LEU A 41 -1.08 -11.85 -12.40
CA LEU A 41 -0.60 -11.77 -13.78
C LEU A 41 -0.55 -10.33 -14.31
N LYS A 42 -1.52 -9.47 -13.96
CA LYS A 42 -1.50 -8.04 -14.32
C LYS A 42 -0.26 -7.34 -13.76
N VAL A 43 0.07 -7.53 -12.49
CA VAL A 43 1.27 -6.93 -11.87
C VAL A 43 2.55 -7.49 -12.49
N ARG A 44 2.57 -8.76 -12.90
CA ARG A 44 3.72 -9.37 -13.60
C ARG A 44 3.93 -8.85 -15.00
N SER A 45 2.86 -8.52 -15.71
CA SER A 45 2.95 -7.95 -17.06
C SER A 45 3.25 -6.46 -17.05
N ASP A 46 2.74 -5.74 -16.05
CA ASP A 46 2.89 -4.29 -15.93
C ASP A 46 3.03 -3.90 -14.45
N LYS A 47 4.23 -3.41 -14.08
CA LYS A 47 4.54 -2.99 -12.71
C LYS A 47 3.64 -1.87 -12.19
N GLU A 48 3.16 -0.99 -13.06
CA GLU A 48 2.28 0.13 -12.69
C GLU A 48 0.95 -0.36 -12.10
N GLN A 49 0.52 -1.57 -12.46
CA GLN A 49 -0.70 -2.18 -11.91
C GLN A 49 -0.61 -2.41 -10.40
N PHE A 50 0.60 -2.55 -9.85
CA PHE A 50 0.79 -2.68 -8.40
C PHE A 50 0.20 -1.49 -7.64
N SER A 51 0.41 -0.28 -8.15
CA SER A 51 -0.11 0.96 -7.54
C SER A 51 -1.64 1.05 -7.53
N THR A 52 -2.31 0.30 -8.38
CA THR A 52 -3.78 0.26 -8.49
C THR A 52 -4.44 -0.73 -7.53
N LEU A 53 -3.66 -1.61 -6.89
CA LEU A 53 -4.19 -2.59 -5.95
C LEU A 53 -4.80 -1.92 -4.72
N MET A 54 -5.90 -2.50 -4.23
CA MET A 54 -6.53 -2.08 -2.98
C MET A 54 -5.68 -2.48 -1.78
N ILE A 55 -5.68 -1.67 -0.74
CA ILE A 55 -4.96 -1.95 0.52
C ILE A 55 -5.39 -3.31 1.11
N ASP A 56 -6.68 -3.66 1.06
CA ASP A 56 -7.15 -4.98 1.51
C ASP A 56 -6.46 -6.14 0.78
N THR A 57 -6.28 -6.01 -0.53
CA THR A 57 -5.56 -7.02 -1.34
C THR A 57 -4.11 -7.18 -0.88
N LEU A 58 -3.42 -6.07 -0.64
CA LEU A 58 -2.03 -6.07 -0.19
C LEU A 58 -1.89 -6.65 1.23
N LEU A 59 -2.83 -6.34 2.12
CA LEU A 59 -2.84 -6.89 3.47
C LEU A 59 -3.08 -8.42 3.49
N ARG A 60 -3.89 -8.93 2.58
CA ARG A 60 -4.06 -10.39 2.45
C ARG A 60 -2.77 -11.08 2.03
N LEU A 61 -2.03 -10.51 1.10
CA LEU A 61 -0.71 -10.99 0.70
C LEU A 61 0.29 -10.91 1.86
N GLN A 62 0.37 -9.77 2.54
CA GLN A 62 1.27 -9.59 3.70
C GLN A 62 0.93 -10.55 4.82
N LYS A 63 -0.36 -10.75 5.12
CA LYS A 63 -0.79 -11.70 6.14
C LYS A 63 -0.32 -13.12 5.84
N TRP A 64 -0.41 -13.55 4.58
CA TRP A 64 0.11 -14.84 4.18
C TRP A 64 1.64 -14.90 4.31
N MET A 65 2.37 -13.89 3.86
CA MET A 65 3.84 -13.83 4.01
C MET A 65 4.29 -13.97 5.47
N LEU A 66 3.52 -13.43 6.41
CA LEU A 66 3.80 -13.49 7.85
C LEU A 66 3.27 -14.76 8.53
N SER A 67 2.45 -15.56 7.84
CA SER A 67 1.95 -16.83 8.34
C SER A 67 3.05 -17.90 8.38
N GLU A 68 2.79 -18.99 9.11
CA GLU A 68 3.72 -20.12 9.13
C GLU A 68 3.90 -20.75 7.75
N SER A 69 2.81 -20.89 6.97
CA SER A 69 2.85 -21.39 5.59
C SER A 69 3.73 -20.50 4.69
N GLY A 70 3.58 -19.18 4.75
CA GLY A 70 4.40 -18.26 3.99
C GLY A 70 5.85 -18.28 4.42
N LYS A 71 6.14 -18.27 5.72
CA LYS A 71 7.50 -18.37 6.27
C LYS A 71 8.16 -19.67 5.85
N LEU A 72 7.45 -20.79 5.93
CA LEU A 72 7.96 -22.09 5.47
C LEU A 72 8.25 -22.07 3.97
N TYR A 73 7.33 -21.52 3.17
CA TYR A 73 7.52 -21.38 1.73
C TYR A 73 8.81 -20.60 1.41
N PHE A 74 9.04 -19.45 2.04
CA PHE A 74 10.24 -18.65 1.84
C PHE A 74 11.50 -19.32 2.38
N SER A 75 11.45 -20.03 3.50
CA SER A 75 12.62 -20.74 4.06
C SER A 75 13.09 -21.91 3.17
N THR A 76 12.15 -22.62 2.54
CA THR A 76 12.45 -23.75 1.64
C THR A 76 12.86 -23.29 0.25
N ASN A 77 12.47 -22.08 -0.17
CA ASN A 77 12.73 -21.51 -1.47
C ASN A 77 13.62 -20.25 -1.39
N ALA A 78 14.56 -20.22 -0.44
CA ALA A 78 15.37 -19.04 -0.08
C ALA A 78 16.22 -18.44 -1.23
N ASN A 79 16.29 -19.08 -2.39
CA ASN A 79 16.95 -18.54 -3.60
C ASN A 79 16.02 -17.65 -4.45
N ILE A 80 14.85 -17.29 -3.96
CA ILE A 80 13.74 -16.79 -4.78
C ILE A 80 13.60 -15.26 -4.74
N TYR A 81 14.45 -14.52 -4.10
CA TYR A 81 14.47 -13.09 -4.37
C TYR A 81 14.99 -12.90 -5.80
N ASN A 82 14.04 -12.80 -6.72
CA ASN A 82 14.34 -12.51 -8.10
C ASN A 82 15.14 -11.20 -8.17
N LEU A 83 16.45 -11.31 -8.41
CA LEU A 83 17.34 -10.16 -8.50
C LEU A 83 16.82 -9.11 -9.48
N GLN A 84 16.16 -9.55 -10.57
CA GLN A 84 15.52 -8.67 -11.53
C GLN A 84 14.38 -7.84 -10.90
N ALA A 85 13.55 -8.41 -10.02
CA ALA A 85 12.52 -7.65 -9.32
C ALA A 85 13.10 -6.64 -8.36
N LEU A 86 14.24 -6.96 -7.73
CA LEU A 86 15.00 -6.03 -6.88
C LEU A 86 15.60 -4.88 -7.69
N GLU A 87 16.15 -5.14 -8.87
CA GLU A 87 16.70 -4.12 -9.77
C GLU A 87 15.60 -3.18 -10.28
N GLU A 88 14.45 -3.72 -10.69
CA GLU A 88 13.29 -2.92 -11.11
C GLU A 88 12.77 -1.98 -9.99
N VAL A 89 12.87 -2.40 -8.73
CA VAL A 89 12.49 -1.57 -7.58
C VAL A 89 13.51 -0.47 -7.32
N ARG A 90 14.80 -0.70 -7.59
CA ARG A 90 15.85 0.33 -7.42
C ARG A 90 15.74 1.45 -8.43
N GLU A 91 15.29 1.15 -9.64
CA GLU A 91 15.10 2.12 -10.75
C GLU A 91 13.72 2.79 -10.73
N GLY A 92 12.75 2.25 -9.99
CA GLY A 92 11.37 2.73 -9.94
C GLY A 92 11.11 3.83 -8.93
N ASP A 93 9.85 4.24 -8.86
CA ASP A 93 9.36 5.24 -7.90
C ASP A 93 9.37 4.65 -6.47
N ILE A 94 10.50 4.82 -5.78
CA ILE A 94 10.79 4.28 -4.44
C ILE A 94 9.71 4.68 -3.42
N ASP A 95 9.02 5.80 -3.62
CA ASP A 95 7.96 6.27 -2.70
C ASP A 95 6.76 5.32 -2.64
N LEU A 96 6.50 4.55 -3.71
CA LEU A 96 5.42 3.54 -3.72
C LEU A 96 5.80 2.26 -2.96
N TYR A 97 7.08 1.99 -2.78
CA TYR A 97 7.61 0.75 -2.21
C TYR A 97 8.15 0.89 -0.78
N LYS A 98 7.86 2.02 -0.14
CA LYS A 98 8.17 2.23 1.29
C LYS A 98 7.11 1.56 2.17
N GLN A 99 7.48 1.37 3.42
CA GLN A 99 6.51 0.97 4.45
C GLN A 99 5.47 2.08 4.67
N ILE A 100 4.20 1.72 4.73
CA ILE A 100 3.09 2.63 4.97
C ILE A 100 2.43 2.31 6.31
N ASP A 101 2.40 3.29 7.22
CA ASP A 101 1.65 3.17 8.46
C ASP A 101 0.18 3.57 8.23
N LEU A 102 -0.67 2.56 8.09
CA LEU A 102 -2.10 2.73 7.80
C LEU A 102 -2.84 3.46 8.93
N ASN A 103 -2.39 3.31 10.19
CA ASN A 103 -2.99 3.98 11.33
C ASN A 103 -2.65 5.48 11.30
N LYS A 104 -1.39 5.83 11.05
CA LYS A 104 -0.98 7.24 10.90
C LYS A 104 -1.69 7.91 9.73
N VAL A 105 -1.76 7.26 8.56
CA VAL A 105 -2.48 7.80 7.40
C VAL A 105 -3.96 8.00 7.72
N SER A 106 -4.60 7.04 8.39
CA SER A 106 -6.00 7.17 8.81
C SER A 106 -6.21 8.32 9.79
N ALA A 107 -5.32 8.46 10.76
CA ALA A 107 -5.34 9.56 11.72
C ALA A 107 -5.15 10.92 11.03
N PHE A 108 -4.23 11.03 10.09
CA PHE A 108 -3.99 12.25 9.30
C PHE A 108 -5.22 12.68 8.51
N ILE A 109 -5.92 11.76 7.83
CA ILE A 109 -7.17 12.05 7.10
C ILE A 109 -8.25 12.58 8.04
N LYS A 110 -8.34 12.02 9.25
CA LYS A 110 -9.35 12.41 10.27
C LYS A 110 -9.01 13.69 11.01
N ASN A 111 -7.74 14.10 11.04
CA ASN A 111 -7.26 15.23 11.81
C ASN A 111 -7.99 16.53 11.42
N PRO A 112 -8.69 17.22 12.35
CA PRO A 112 -9.45 18.43 12.04
C PRO A 112 -8.56 19.61 11.60
N PHE A 113 -7.31 19.65 12.04
CA PHE A 113 -6.36 20.72 11.68
C PHE A 113 -5.85 20.60 10.24
N VAL A 114 -5.84 19.41 9.66
CA VAL A 114 -5.50 19.21 8.24
C VAL A 114 -6.65 19.72 7.38
N LYS A 115 -6.42 20.78 6.61
CA LYS A 115 -7.45 21.36 5.73
C LYS A 115 -7.82 20.42 4.60
N THR A 116 -9.10 20.39 4.25
CA THR A 116 -9.61 19.51 3.16
C THR A 116 -8.98 19.87 1.81
N ASN A 117 -8.72 21.17 1.56
CA ASN A 117 -8.09 21.63 0.34
C ASN A 117 -6.65 21.08 0.19
N LEU A 118 -5.91 20.97 1.30
CA LEU A 118 -4.57 20.37 1.32
C LEU A 118 -4.61 18.90 0.89
N LEU A 119 -5.52 18.11 1.44
CA LEU A 119 -5.70 16.71 1.05
C LEU A 119 -6.12 16.56 -0.42
N TYR A 120 -6.96 17.47 -0.91
CA TYR A 120 -7.39 17.45 -2.31
C TYR A 120 -6.25 17.78 -3.26
N LYS A 121 -5.55 18.90 -3.06
CA LYS A 121 -4.46 19.34 -3.93
C LYS A 121 -3.22 18.43 -3.82
N GLY A 122 -2.85 18.03 -2.59
CA GLY A 122 -1.65 17.24 -2.34
C GLY A 122 -1.81 15.75 -2.65
N ALA A 123 -2.98 15.19 -2.44
CA ALA A 123 -3.19 13.74 -2.58
C ALA A 123 -4.39 13.34 -3.47
N GLY A 124 -5.12 14.29 -4.03
CA GLY A 124 -6.34 14.02 -4.81
C GLY A 124 -7.48 13.43 -3.97
N PHE A 125 -7.48 13.70 -2.65
CA PHE A 125 -8.49 13.19 -1.72
C PHE A 125 -9.64 14.19 -1.58
N SER A 126 -10.75 13.95 -2.27
CA SER A 126 -11.83 14.91 -2.39
C SER A 126 -12.54 15.20 -1.06
N PRO A 127 -13.20 16.39 -0.94
CA PRO A 127 -13.99 16.73 0.25
C PRO A 127 -15.07 15.68 0.57
N MET A 128 -15.69 15.13 -0.47
CA MET A 128 -16.70 14.08 -0.33
C MET A 128 -16.09 12.79 0.23
N GLU A 129 -14.95 12.35 -0.31
CA GLU A 129 -14.25 11.17 0.20
C GLU A 129 -13.85 11.33 1.67
N ARG A 130 -13.35 12.52 2.05
CA ARG A 130 -12.99 12.83 3.44
C ARG A 130 -14.21 12.77 4.37
N SER A 131 -15.34 13.30 3.95
CA SER A 131 -16.58 13.23 4.70
C SER A 131 -17.03 11.79 4.90
N LEU A 132 -16.99 10.95 3.86
CA LEU A 132 -17.32 9.53 3.94
C LEU A 132 -16.35 8.78 4.88
N PHE A 133 -15.06 9.10 4.80
CA PHE A 133 -14.03 8.50 5.66
C PHE A 133 -14.23 8.86 7.13
N ARG A 134 -14.49 10.13 7.45
CA ARG A 134 -14.77 10.60 8.82
C ARG A 134 -16.03 9.96 9.41
N ARG A 135 -17.05 9.72 8.60
CA ARG A 135 -18.30 9.07 9.01
C ARG A 135 -18.21 7.54 9.06
N GLY A 136 -17.03 6.95 8.80
CA GLY A 136 -16.85 5.50 8.78
C GLY A 136 -17.49 4.79 7.59
N LYS A 137 -17.99 5.54 6.59
CA LYS A 137 -18.60 4.97 5.36
C LYS A 137 -17.58 4.63 4.28
N LYS A 138 -16.34 5.07 4.43
CA LYS A 138 -15.18 4.72 3.61
C LYS A 138 -14.02 4.36 4.53
N SER A 139 -13.25 3.37 4.16
CA SER A 139 -12.13 2.84 4.93
C SER A 139 -10.85 2.93 4.12
N ILE A 140 -9.68 2.98 4.79
CA ILE A 140 -8.38 2.94 4.13
C ILE A 140 -8.19 1.64 3.33
N TYR A 141 -8.79 0.54 3.77
CA TYR A 141 -8.71 -0.78 3.14
C TYR A 141 -9.33 -0.82 1.74
N THR A 142 -10.30 0.06 1.47
CA THR A 142 -10.97 0.20 0.17
C THR A 142 -10.31 1.25 -0.74
N MET A 143 -9.16 1.77 -0.35
CA MET A 143 -8.38 2.72 -1.15
C MET A 143 -7.28 1.99 -1.92
N THR A 144 -6.89 2.55 -3.08
CA THR A 144 -5.75 2.04 -3.83
C THR A 144 -4.43 2.42 -3.17
N LEU A 145 -3.38 1.61 -3.38
CA LEU A 145 -2.03 1.90 -2.91
C LEU A 145 -1.56 3.29 -3.36
N LYS A 146 -1.76 3.64 -4.62
CA LYS A 146 -1.39 4.96 -5.18
C LYS A 146 -1.98 6.12 -4.38
N LYS A 147 -3.25 5.99 -3.97
CA LYS A 147 -3.92 7.05 -3.20
C LYS A 147 -3.37 7.14 -1.79
N VAL A 148 -3.18 6.01 -1.12
CA VAL A 148 -2.64 5.96 0.25
C VAL A 148 -1.19 6.44 0.28
N ALA A 149 -0.36 6.05 -0.70
CA ALA A 149 1.02 6.51 -0.83
C ALA A 149 1.11 8.05 -1.01
N LYS A 150 0.21 8.65 -1.81
CA LYS A 150 0.15 10.11 -1.95
C LYS A 150 -0.20 10.81 -0.63
N ILE A 151 -1.11 10.24 0.15
CA ILE A 151 -1.46 10.80 1.47
C ILE A 151 -0.29 10.64 2.44
N GLN A 152 0.40 9.49 2.43
CA GLN A 152 1.61 9.27 3.22
C GLN A 152 2.70 10.30 2.87
N LYS A 153 2.94 10.55 1.57
CA LYS A 153 3.91 11.56 1.12
C LYS A 153 3.54 12.94 1.61
N LEU A 154 2.27 13.32 1.50
CA LEU A 154 1.78 14.60 2.02
C LEU A 154 1.93 14.71 3.55
N MET A 155 1.66 13.63 4.27
CA MET A 155 1.85 13.57 5.73
C MET A 155 3.32 13.77 6.10
N ASN A 156 4.25 13.11 5.41
CA ASN A 156 5.68 13.28 5.62
C ASN A 156 6.12 14.74 5.35
N GLN A 157 5.60 15.37 4.30
CA GLN A 157 5.87 16.78 4.01
C GLN A 157 5.38 17.71 5.14
N VAL A 158 4.20 17.44 5.71
CA VAL A 158 3.69 18.20 6.87
C VAL A 158 4.57 17.99 8.11
N GLU A 159 5.07 16.78 8.32
CA GLU A 159 5.99 16.48 9.43
C GLU A 159 7.33 17.22 9.29
N GLU A 160 7.86 17.30 8.05
CA GLU A 160 9.16 17.93 7.76
C GLU A 160 9.08 19.47 7.72
N MET A 161 8.08 20.03 7.07
CA MET A 161 7.98 21.48 6.77
C MET A 161 7.04 22.22 7.72
N GLY A 162 6.23 21.52 8.48
CA GLY A 162 5.11 22.07 9.22
C GLY A 162 3.86 22.28 8.36
N LEU A 163 2.71 22.32 9.03
CA LEU A 163 1.41 22.37 8.36
C LEU A 163 1.20 23.65 7.55
N GLU A 164 1.61 24.80 8.08
CA GLU A 164 1.42 26.12 7.44
C GLU A 164 2.24 26.22 6.15
N SER A 165 3.53 25.87 6.20
CA SER A 165 4.42 25.87 5.03
C SER A 165 3.96 24.91 3.96
N THR A 166 3.50 23.72 4.35
CA THR A 166 2.95 22.75 3.39
C THR A 166 1.66 23.29 2.75
N MET A 167 0.81 23.98 3.50
CA MET A 167 -0.40 24.60 2.94
C MET A 167 -0.07 25.72 1.95
N GLU A 168 1.00 26.47 2.15
CA GLU A 168 1.46 27.48 1.21
C GLU A 168 1.97 26.87 -0.11
N PHE A 169 2.69 25.77 -0.02
CA PHE A 169 3.18 25.03 -1.18
C PHE A 169 2.05 24.54 -2.10
N TYR A 170 0.88 24.21 -1.55
CA TYR A 170 -0.28 23.72 -2.31
C TYR A 170 -1.37 24.79 -2.54
N LYS A 171 -1.06 26.11 -2.41
CA LYS A 171 -1.96 27.17 -2.82
C LYS A 171 -2.04 27.28 -4.35
#